data_8143d817bd7b8d83b955ed5e7c5b0298
#
_entry.id   8143d817bd7b8d83b955ed5e7c5b0298
#
_cell.length_a   1.000
_cell.length_b   1.000
_cell.length_c   1.000
_cell.angle_alpha   90.00
_cell.angle_beta   90.00
_cell.angle_gamma   90.00
#
_symmetry.space_group_name_H-M   'P 1'
#
loop_
_entity.id
_entity.type
_entity.pdbx_description
1 polymer ?
#
loop_
_entity_poly.entity_id
_entity_poly.type
_entity_poly.pdbx_seq_one_letter_code
_entity_poly.pdbx_strand_id
1 'polypeptide(L)'
;SLEALRGAASVDAPPDFFGSVFAIQEYDPGAGLQLKDVRLRFCRTRHYVEAYAMRAECGEASLTYSADTAPCDGVVELARETTLFLCEAALGLGTEEGERGHSSAQEAGEMARRADAKRLVLTHYHNGDAGALVDRAKRRFGGPVSAAEDGMEIAL
;
A
#
# COMPACT_ATOMS: atom_id res chain seq x y z
N SER A 1 3.27 17.05 10.47
CA SER A 1 2.50 18.24 10.12
C SER A 1 2.98 18.84 8.80
N LEU A 2 2.14 19.62 8.12
CA LEU A 2 2.49 20.32 6.86
C LEU A 2 3.70 21.25 7.04
N GLU A 3 3.87 21.82 8.24
CA GLU A 3 5.01 22.67 8.56
C GLU A 3 6.33 21.87 8.56
N ALA A 4 6.33 20.64 9.08
CA ALA A 4 7.51 19.76 9.03
C ALA A 4 7.85 19.37 7.59
N LEU A 5 6.85 19.08 6.75
CA LEU A 5 7.05 18.80 5.33
C LEU A 5 7.58 20.03 4.57
N ARG A 6 7.10 21.23 4.89
CA ARG A 6 7.62 22.48 4.33
C ARG A 6 9.12 22.64 4.59
N GLY A 7 9.54 22.43 5.84
CA GLY A 7 10.95 22.53 6.23
C GLY A 7 11.83 21.46 5.56
N ALA A 8 11.28 20.30 5.25
CA ALA A 8 11.98 19.25 4.52
C ALA A 8 12.07 19.52 3.02
N ALA A 9 11.07 20.22 2.44
CA ALA A 9 11.04 20.53 1.01
C ALA A 9 12.01 21.67 0.65
N SER A 10 12.12 22.72 1.46
CA SER A 10 13.07 23.82 1.29
C SER A 10 13.16 24.67 2.56
N VAL A 11 14.39 25.03 2.94
CA VAL A 11 14.64 25.95 4.05
C VAL A 11 14.03 27.34 3.81
N ASP A 12 13.96 27.75 2.54
CA ASP A 12 13.45 29.06 2.11
C ASP A 12 11.96 29.06 1.71
N ALA A 13 11.26 27.92 1.87
CA ALA A 13 9.86 27.85 1.51
C ALA A 13 9.00 28.80 2.39
N PRO A 14 8.12 29.62 1.79
CA PRO A 14 7.29 30.54 2.55
C PRO A 14 6.34 29.80 3.51
N PRO A 15 5.86 30.46 4.58
CA PRO A 15 4.98 29.80 5.58
C PRO A 15 3.74 29.13 5.00
N ASP A 16 3.17 29.70 3.93
CA ASP A 16 1.98 29.21 3.25
C ASP A 16 2.29 28.39 1.97
N PHE A 17 3.54 27.89 1.84
CA PHE A 17 4.02 27.19 0.64
C PHE A 17 3.02 26.17 0.08
N PHE A 18 2.48 25.30 0.92
CA PHE A 18 1.50 24.32 0.45
C PHE A 18 0.14 24.97 0.13
N GLY A 19 -0.32 25.91 0.95
CA GLY A 19 -1.62 26.56 0.75
C GLY A 19 -1.65 27.46 -0.48
N SER A 20 -0.49 27.98 -0.92
CA SER A 20 -0.40 28.79 -2.14
C SER A 20 -0.52 27.96 -3.44
N VAL A 21 -0.30 26.65 -3.36
CA VAL A 21 -0.28 25.72 -4.52
C VAL A 21 -1.44 24.73 -4.47
N PHE A 22 -1.82 24.27 -3.28
CA PHE A 22 -2.80 23.20 -3.08
C PHE A 22 -3.97 23.64 -2.22
N ALA A 23 -5.18 23.26 -2.60
CA ALA A 23 -6.34 23.24 -1.71
C ALA A 23 -6.28 21.96 -0.88
N ILE A 24 -5.76 22.03 0.34
CA ILE A 24 -5.57 20.87 1.22
C ILE A 24 -6.83 20.62 2.01
N GLN A 25 -7.31 19.37 1.96
CA GLN A 25 -8.43 18.90 2.74
C GLN A 25 -8.04 17.60 3.45
N GLU A 26 -8.23 17.57 4.76
CA GLU A 26 -8.11 16.34 5.54
C GLU A 26 -9.37 15.48 5.35
N TYR A 27 -9.21 14.16 5.36
CA TYR A 27 -10.32 13.22 5.26
C TYR A 27 -10.43 12.39 6.54
N ASP A 28 -11.65 11.93 6.83
CA ASP A 28 -11.90 10.95 7.88
C ASP A 28 -11.73 9.54 7.29
N PRO A 29 -10.70 8.78 7.70
CA PRO A 29 -10.49 7.43 7.19
C PRO A 29 -11.63 6.47 7.54
N GLY A 30 -12.39 6.74 8.60
CA GLY A 30 -13.57 5.93 8.99
C GLY A 30 -14.78 6.15 8.08
N ALA A 31 -14.93 7.36 7.52
CA ALA A 31 -16.03 7.69 6.61
C ALA A 31 -15.75 7.29 5.15
N GLY A 32 -14.47 7.12 4.79
CA GLY A 32 -14.06 6.95 3.40
C GLY A 32 -14.17 8.25 2.60
N LEU A 33 -13.98 8.17 1.30
CA LEU A 33 -14.01 9.34 0.41
C LEU A 33 -14.58 8.97 -0.95
N GLN A 34 -15.46 9.83 -1.49
CA GLN A 34 -15.97 9.69 -2.86
C GLN A 34 -15.31 10.75 -3.75
N LEU A 35 -14.59 10.32 -4.77
CA LEU A 35 -13.95 11.16 -5.79
C LEU A 35 -14.54 10.85 -7.16
N LYS A 36 -15.55 11.60 -7.59
CA LYS A 36 -16.33 11.30 -8.80
C LYS A 36 -16.85 9.86 -8.75
N ASP A 37 -16.41 9.01 -9.66
CA ASP A 37 -16.79 7.58 -9.82
C ASP A 37 -15.89 6.64 -9.01
N VAL A 38 -14.87 7.16 -8.35
CA VAL A 38 -13.97 6.35 -7.51
C VAL A 38 -14.36 6.47 -6.05
N ARG A 39 -14.65 5.33 -5.42
CA ARG A 39 -14.86 5.24 -3.98
C ARG A 39 -13.57 4.81 -3.30
N LEU A 40 -13.14 5.55 -2.29
CA LEU A 40 -11.99 5.21 -1.46
C LEU A 40 -12.44 4.73 -0.09
N ARG A 41 -11.86 3.64 0.37
CA ARG A 41 -11.98 3.13 1.75
C ARG A 41 -10.60 2.94 2.34
N PHE A 42 -10.49 3.05 3.65
CA PHE A 42 -9.22 3.00 4.36
C PHE A 42 -9.31 2.06 5.54
N CYS A 43 -8.16 1.49 5.95
CA CYS A 43 -8.01 0.88 7.25
C CYS A 43 -6.64 1.20 7.83
N ARG A 44 -6.56 1.34 9.14
CA ARG A 44 -5.28 1.54 9.83
C ARG A 44 -4.40 0.32 9.65
N THR A 45 -3.13 0.53 9.32
CA THR A 45 -2.12 -0.52 9.17
C THR A 45 -1.43 -0.81 10.50
N ARG A 46 -0.63 -1.87 10.51
CA ARG A 46 0.27 -2.18 11.61
C ARG A 46 1.68 -1.71 11.23
N HIS A 47 1.99 -0.46 11.61
CA HIS A 47 3.26 0.17 11.32
C HIS A 47 3.71 1.02 12.50
N TYR A 48 4.98 1.45 12.55
CA TYR A 48 5.59 2.23 13.65
C TYR A 48 5.00 3.63 13.79
N VAL A 49 4.52 4.19 12.69
CA VAL A 49 3.80 5.45 12.65
C VAL A 49 2.36 5.23 12.16
N GLU A 50 1.49 6.16 12.41
CA GLU A 50 0.11 6.08 11.93
C GLU A 50 0.09 6.07 10.40
N ALA A 51 -0.40 4.99 9.83
CA ALA A 51 -0.50 4.76 8.39
C ALA A 51 -1.81 4.05 8.05
N TYR A 52 -2.29 4.26 6.81
CA TYR A 52 -3.56 3.70 6.35
C TYR A 52 -3.39 3.03 4.99
N ALA A 53 -3.83 1.80 4.90
CA ALA A 53 -4.09 1.13 3.63
C ALA A 53 -5.31 1.76 2.95
N MET A 54 -5.34 1.73 1.64
CA MET A 54 -6.41 2.33 0.83
C MET A 54 -6.94 1.33 -0.19
N ARG A 55 -8.26 1.27 -0.33
CA ARG A 55 -8.92 0.59 -1.45
C ARG A 55 -9.66 1.61 -2.30
N ALA A 56 -9.37 1.60 -3.61
CA ALA A 56 -10.07 2.36 -4.63
C ALA A 56 -10.96 1.41 -5.44
N GLU A 57 -12.22 1.79 -5.64
CA GLU A 57 -13.22 1.04 -6.38
C GLU A 57 -13.83 1.92 -7.47
N CYS A 58 -13.86 1.42 -8.72
CA CYS A 58 -14.48 2.09 -9.87
C CYS A 58 -15.17 1.03 -10.75
N GLY A 59 -16.48 1.04 -10.81
CA GLY A 59 -17.25 -0.03 -11.45
C GLY A 59 -16.95 -1.38 -10.82
N GLU A 60 -16.55 -2.36 -11.63
CA GLU A 60 -16.18 -3.70 -11.16
C GLU A 60 -14.69 -3.83 -10.80
N ALA A 61 -13.87 -2.82 -11.13
CA ALA A 61 -12.45 -2.83 -10.85
C ALA A 61 -12.14 -2.31 -9.44
N SER A 62 -11.14 -2.89 -8.80
CA SER A 62 -10.67 -2.43 -7.51
C SER A 62 -9.17 -2.61 -7.35
N LEU A 63 -8.53 -1.59 -6.76
CA LEU A 63 -7.14 -1.59 -6.33
C LEU A 63 -7.09 -1.46 -4.82
N THR A 64 -6.37 -2.35 -4.14
CA THR A 64 -6.03 -2.15 -2.74
C THR A 64 -4.53 -1.94 -2.61
N TYR A 65 -4.12 -0.84 -1.99
CA TYR A 65 -2.74 -0.53 -1.62
C TYR A 65 -2.55 -0.73 -0.12
N SER A 66 -1.60 -1.56 0.25
CA SER A 66 -1.36 -1.90 1.66
C SER A 66 -0.84 -0.74 2.50
N ALA A 67 -0.20 0.27 1.91
CA ALA A 67 0.75 1.15 2.58
C ALA A 67 1.81 0.31 3.33
N ASP A 68 2.61 0.92 4.19
CA ASP A 68 3.58 0.19 5.00
C ASP A 68 2.86 -0.53 6.13
N THR A 69 3.07 -1.84 6.25
CA THR A 69 2.36 -2.66 7.22
C THR A 69 3.05 -3.99 7.50
N ALA A 70 3.16 -4.38 8.76
CA ALA A 70 3.23 -5.78 9.09
C ALA A 70 1.89 -6.46 8.77
N PRO A 71 1.85 -7.80 8.57
CA PRO A 71 0.61 -8.50 8.33
C PRO A 71 -0.46 -8.16 9.36
N CYS A 72 -1.64 -7.72 8.91
CA CYS A 72 -2.77 -7.46 9.78
C CYS A 72 -4.11 -7.77 9.11
N ASP A 73 -5.09 -8.17 9.92
CA ASP A 73 -6.39 -8.60 9.42
C ASP A 73 -7.18 -7.47 8.75
N GLY A 74 -7.02 -6.23 9.22
CA GLY A 74 -7.70 -5.07 8.61
C GLY A 74 -7.33 -4.88 7.14
N VAL A 75 -6.04 -5.04 6.78
CA VAL A 75 -5.59 -4.95 5.39
C VAL A 75 -6.13 -6.12 4.56
N VAL A 76 -6.15 -7.33 5.12
CA VAL A 76 -6.73 -8.52 4.46
C VAL A 76 -8.21 -8.30 4.15
N GLU A 77 -8.99 -7.80 5.11
CA GLU A 77 -10.41 -7.52 4.90
C GLU A 77 -10.65 -6.38 3.89
N LEU A 78 -9.82 -5.32 3.94
CA LEU A 78 -9.89 -4.24 2.97
C LEU A 78 -9.60 -4.73 1.54
N ALA A 79 -8.65 -5.68 1.40
CA ALA A 79 -8.22 -6.25 0.13
C ALA A 79 -9.13 -7.39 -0.37
N ARG A 80 -10.21 -7.76 0.36
CA ARG A 80 -11.07 -8.89 -0.01
C ARG A 80 -11.57 -8.77 -1.45
N GLU A 81 -11.30 -9.82 -2.25
CA GLU A 81 -11.71 -9.96 -3.66
C GLU A 81 -11.27 -8.78 -4.57
N THR A 82 -10.22 -8.05 -4.16
CA THR A 82 -9.72 -6.93 -4.97
C THR A 82 -9.18 -7.42 -6.31
N THR A 83 -9.38 -6.62 -7.36
CA THR A 83 -8.84 -6.91 -8.70
C THR A 83 -7.32 -6.92 -8.68
N LEU A 84 -6.72 -5.96 -7.96
CA LEU A 84 -5.28 -5.87 -7.77
C LEU A 84 -4.96 -5.50 -6.31
N PHE A 85 -4.12 -6.31 -5.69
CA PHE A 85 -3.53 -6.02 -4.40
C PHE A 85 -2.08 -5.55 -4.60
N LEU A 86 -1.84 -4.25 -4.41
CA LEU A 86 -0.49 -3.65 -4.38
C LEU A 86 -0.01 -3.70 -2.93
N CYS A 87 0.90 -4.61 -2.64
CA CYS A 87 1.34 -4.89 -1.27
C CYS A 87 2.82 -4.63 -1.08
N GLU A 88 3.18 -3.96 0.00
CA GLU A 88 4.57 -3.76 0.38
C GLU A 88 5.26 -5.09 0.67
N ALA A 89 6.58 -5.12 0.46
CA ALA A 89 7.45 -6.25 0.75
C ALA A 89 8.85 -5.76 1.22
N ALA A 90 8.88 -4.76 2.12
CA ALA A 90 10.12 -4.10 2.54
C ALA A 90 11.13 -5.06 3.15
N LEU A 91 10.68 -6.12 3.83
CA LEU A 91 11.56 -7.15 4.38
C LEU A 91 12.12 -8.12 3.33
N GLY A 92 11.67 -8.03 2.08
CA GLY A 92 12.11 -8.91 1.01
C GLY A 92 11.87 -10.38 1.35
N LEU A 93 12.95 -11.16 1.46
CA LEU A 93 12.92 -12.58 1.89
C LEU A 93 13.13 -12.75 3.39
N GLY A 94 13.40 -11.66 4.11
CA GLY A 94 13.72 -11.66 5.53
C GLY A 94 12.51 -11.70 6.46
N THR A 95 12.80 -11.52 7.73
CA THR A 95 11.83 -11.42 8.82
C THR A 95 12.20 -10.25 9.71
N GLU A 96 11.24 -9.75 10.46
CA GLU A 96 11.41 -8.68 11.44
C GLU A 96 11.05 -9.21 12.82
N GLU A 97 11.92 -8.96 13.79
CA GLU A 97 11.73 -9.36 15.18
C GLU A 97 11.26 -8.16 16.03
N GLY A 98 10.60 -8.43 17.14
CA GLY A 98 10.09 -7.41 18.06
C GLY A 98 8.83 -6.70 17.55
N GLU A 99 8.79 -5.37 17.68
CA GLU A 99 7.70 -4.56 17.15
C GLU A 99 7.81 -4.51 15.63
N ARG A 100 6.74 -4.94 14.98
CA ARG A 100 6.72 -5.15 13.54
C ARG A 100 5.98 -4.03 12.80
N GLY A 101 6.60 -3.54 11.72
CA GLY A 101 6.03 -2.49 10.87
C GLY A 101 5.96 -2.84 9.40
N HIS A 102 6.60 -3.93 8.95
CA HIS A 102 6.69 -4.29 7.54
C HIS A 102 6.37 -5.75 7.26
N SER A 103 6.16 -6.05 5.99
CA SER A 103 5.88 -7.39 5.46
C SER A 103 7.05 -7.92 4.62
N SER A 104 7.20 -9.24 4.60
CA SER A 104 8.02 -9.94 3.62
C SER A 104 7.19 -10.33 2.39
N ALA A 105 7.85 -10.68 1.30
CA ALA A 105 7.19 -11.19 0.10
C ALA A 105 6.31 -12.42 0.37
N GLN A 106 6.75 -13.30 1.28
CA GLN A 106 5.96 -14.45 1.71
C GLN A 106 4.67 -14.05 2.41
N GLU A 107 4.74 -13.06 3.29
CA GLU A 107 3.59 -12.56 4.05
C GLU A 107 2.63 -11.76 3.17
N ALA A 108 3.15 -10.98 2.21
CA ALA A 108 2.33 -10.33 1.18
C ALA A 108 1.54 -11.38 0.37
N GLY A 109 2.17 -12.49 -0.03
CA GLY A 109 1.50 -13.60 -0.69
C GLY A 109 0.43 -14.27 0.18
N GLU A 110 0.67 -14.44 1.48
CA GLU A 110 -0.30 -15.00 2.41
C GLU A 110 -1.50 -14.05 2.64
N MET A 111 -1.25 -12.74 2.76
CA MET A 111 -2.34 -11.75 2.85
C MET A 111 -3.19 -11.74 1.58
N ALA A 112 -2.57 -11.78 0.39
CA ALA A 112 -3.27 -11.86 -0.90
C ALA A 112 -4.15 -13.11 -0.99
N ARG A 113 -3.64 -14.26 -0.56
CA ARG A 113 -4.40 -15.52 -0.50
C ARG A 113 -5.60 -15.44 0.43
N ARG A 114 -5.42 -14.90 1.64
CA ARG A 114 -6.49 -14.73 2.63
C ARG A 114 -7.56 -13.73 2.19
N ALA A 115 -7.15 -12.73 1.42
CA ALA A 115 -8.04 -11.73 0.84
C ALA A 115 -8.79 -12.24 -0.40
N ASP A 116 -8.44 -13.41 -0.94
CA ASP A 116 -8.93 -13.89 -2.24
C ASP A 116 -8.72 -12.84 -3.35
N ALA A 117 -7.57 -12.16 -3.31
CA ALA A 117 -7.23 -11.14 -4.30
C ALA A 117 -7.03 -11.80 -5.68
N LYS A 118 -7.40 -11.11 -6.76
CA LYS A 118 -7.26 -11.68 -8.12
C LYS A 118 -5.82 -11.62 -8.62
N ARG A 119 -5.06 -10.62 -8.19
CA ARG A 119 -3.67 -10.38 -8.59
C ARG A 119 -2.90 -9.70 -7.46
N LEU A 120 -1.64 -10.07 -7.26
CA LEU A 120 -0.71 -9.44 -6.32
C LEU A 120 0.40 -8.73 -7.07
N VAL A 121 0.69 -7.49 -6.67
CA VAL A 121 1.87 -6.75 -7.10
C VAL A 121 2.67 -6.37 -5.86
N LEU A 122 3.93 -6.77 -5.80
CA LEU A 122 4.84 -6.42 -4.72
C LEU A 122 5.44 -5.04 -4.97
N THR A 123 5.49 -4.21 -3.93
CA THR A 123 6.13 -2.88 -3.96
C THR A 123 6.94 -2.64 -2.70
N HIS A 124 7.59 -1.47 -2.59
CA HIS A 124 8.38 -1.08 -1.41
C HIS A 124 9.45 -2.11 -1.02
N TYR A 125 10.01 -2.82 -1.97
CA TYR A 125 11.13 -3.74 -1.73
C TYR A 125 12.45 -3.05 -2.06
N HIS A 126 13.50 -3.37 -1.32
CA HIS A 126 14.83 -2.89 -1.59
C HIS A 126 15.45 -3.63 -2.78
N ASN A 127 16.45 -3.01 -3.41
CA ASN A 127 17.18 -3.57 -4.54
C ASN A 127 17.66 -5.01 -4.24
N GLY A 128 16.97 -5.97 -4.81
CA GLY A 128 17.19 -7.39 -4.66
C GLY A 128 16.70 -8.13 -5.91
N ASP A 129 16.80 -9.44 -5.89
CA ASP A 129 16.25 -10.27 -6.93
C ASP A 129 14.71 -10.25 -6.88
N ALA A 130 14.10 -9.36 -7.66
CA ALA A 130 12.64 -9.25 -7.77
C ALA A 130 12.00 -10.60 -8.16
N GLY A 131 12.68 -11.42 -8.97
CA GLY A 131 12.25 -12.76 -9.32
C GLY A 131 12.12 -13.67 -8.10
N ALA A 132 13.11 -13.64 -7.19
CA ALA A 132 13.06 -14.43 -5.95
C ALA A 132 11.92 -13.99 -5.03
N LEU A 133 11.61 -12.68 -4.96
CA LEU A 133 10.47 -12.16 -4.20
C LEU A 133 9.14 -12.64 -4.78
N VAL A 134 8.98 -12.50 -6.10
CA VAL A 134 7.80 -12.99 -6.84
C VAL A 134 7.59 -14.48 -6.61
N ASP A 135 8.63 -15.29 -6.73
CA ASP A 135 8.56 -16.74 -6.50
C ASP A 135 8.18 -17.07 -5.05
N ARG A 136 8.68 -16.32 -4.08
CA ARG A 136 8.36 -16.51 -2.67
C ARG A 136 6.90 -16.19 -2.38
N ALA A 137 6.39 -15.06 -2.88
CA ALA A 137 4.99 -14.65 -2.73
C ALA A 137 4.05 -15.62 -3.46
N LYS A 138 4.40 -16.03 -4.67
CA LYS A 138 3.62 -16.94 -5.51
C LYS A 138 3.38 -18.30 -4.86
N ARG A 139 4.39 -18.84 -4.16
CA ARG A 139 4.23 -20.09 -3.38
C ARG A 139 3.17 -20.02 -2.28
N ARG A 140 2.87 -18.85 -1.78
CA ARG A 140 1.84 -18.65 -0.75
C ARG A 140 0.49 -18.23 -1.31
N PHE A 141 0.50 -17.37 -2.31
CA PHE A 141 -0.72 -16.86 -2.94
C PHE A 141 -1.37 -17.86 -3.87
N GLY A 142 -0.57 -18.49 -4.73
CA GLY A 142 -1.07 -19.42 -5.78
C GLY A 142 -1.65 -18.75 -7.02
N GLY A 143 -1.85 -17.42 -6.99
CA GLY A 143 -2.34 -16.61 -8.11
C GLY A 143 -1.23 -15.85 -8.84
N PRO A 144 -1.60 -14.94 -9.77
CA PRO A 144 -0.66 -14.10 -10.51
C PRO A 144 0.08 -13.12 -9.59
N VAL A 145 1.42 -13.13 -9.63
CA VAL A 145 2.29 -12.22 -8.87
C VAL A 145 3.28 -11.55 -9.81
N SER A 146 3.48 -10.26 -9.62
CA SER A 146 4.57 -9.48 -10.22
C SER A 146 5.19 -8.54 -9.18
N ALA A 147 6.35 -7.97 -9.50
CA ALA A 147 6.97 -6.89 -8.74
C ALA A 147 6.75 -5.58 -9.49
N ALA A 148 6.50 -4.49 -8.75
CA ALA A 148 6.35 -3.16 -9.32
C ALA A 148 7.73 -2.60 -9.73
N GLU A 149 7.75 -1.89 -10.84
CA GLU A 149 8.91 -1.15 -11.32
C GLU A 149 8.47 0.29 -11.64
N ASP A 150 9.41 1.25 -11.55
CA ASP A 150 9.12 2.65 -11.88
C ASP A 150 8.67 2.77 -13.34
N GLY A 151 7.53 3.44 -13.55
CA GLY A 151 6.91 3.59 -14.86
C GLY A 151 6.08 2.39 -15.34
N MET A 152 5.91 1.34 -14.51
CA MET A 152 5.06 0.20 -14.84
C MET A 152 3.60 0.61 -14.92
N GLU A 153 2.94 0.28 -16.03
CA GLU A 153 1.50 0.45 -16.21
C GLU A 153 0.77 -0.89 -16.04
N ILE A 154 -0.31 -0.88 -15.26
CA ILE A 154 -1.11 -2.08 -14.97
C ILE A 154 -2.58 -1.78 -15.24
N ALA A 155 -3.17 -2.47 -16.20
CA ALA A 155 -4.61 -2.43 -16.42
C ALA A 155 -5.36 -3.23 -15.32
N LEU A 156 -6.47 -2.67 -14.84
CA LEU A 156 -7.38 -3.26 -13.87
C LEU A 156 -8.59 -3.91 -14.53
#